data_7feb20b9fb95136abb4601f1fe7e8660
#
_entry.id   7feb20b9fb95136abb4601f1fe7e8660
#
_cell.length_a   1.000
_cell.length_b   1.000
_cell.length_c   1.000
_cell.angle_alpha   90.00
_cell.angle_beta   90.00
_cell.angle_gamma   90.00
#
_symmetry.space_group_name_H-M   'P 1'
#
loop_
_entity.id
_entity.type
_entity.pdbx_description
1 polymer ?
#
loop_
_entity_poly.entity_id
_entity_poly.type
_entity_poly.pdbx_seq_one_letter_code
_entity_poly.pdbx_strand_id
1 'polypeptide(L)'
;MDSIVSALGYAEFKRATGMENIFAARCGNTNARIDFALRKFGVDAPMFVPDVYPRVEDVMQRNVVSIHRDAPIYQAMTRFGEAKFRGLPVVDDSRICIGLLSAFKLGKYLFPPLENLSSCRVVEASVSHIRDAIRGTVITGKEDPEIKPRMLVVAAMLTASFEKRLEQLEIPSTVLIVGDRWNIVEMSILAGVPAIIITNNFSPPDRILALAQEHGTALLSSPNDTATTVMLSRAAVTAGQMLTPDFLHLHGEATLSQTRMDLAMRSQFAFPVLGAQGRLLGIISKSDLIKPVPRQLILVDHNEITQAVAGADEVPIIEILDHHRIGAAPTPHPILFMNRPVGSTSTIVAECFRQARIPIPKPIAGLLMCGLISDTLNLTSPTTTSVDRDVMAELSKVCGVKPNDLASEIFAVGSPLMTLPAKEVITADCKEYLEHGVKFSVSQVEEISFASFQKQRETLIEELEKYRASHSYLFSTLLITDVNTQNSILLVRGSESFTRLIDFPEDGLHAWNLDGIVSRKKQLLPYLTGLLARIA
;
A
#
# COMPACT_ATOMS: atom_id res chain seq x y z
N MET A 1 21.65 0.93 16.64
CA MET A 1 21.48 2.37 17.01
C MET A 1 21.84 3.25 15.83
N ASP A 2 22.99 3.00 15.20
CA ASP A 2 23.51 3.83 14.12
C ASP A 2 22.51 4.00 12.96
N SER A 3 21.90 2.94 12.47
CA SER A 3 20.89 2.98 11.40
C SER A 3 19.75 3.98 11.65
N ILE A 4 19.23 4.02 12.87
CA ILE A 4 18.10 4.91 13.22
C ILE A 4 18.55 6.37 13.28
N VAL A 5 19.67 6.65 13.96
CA VAL A 5 20.11 8.04 14.14
C VAL A 5 20.73 8.61 12.88
N SER A 6 21.40 7.78 12.08
CA SER A 6 21.92 8.16 10.76
C SER A 6 20.80 8.45 9.78
N ALA A 7 19.71 7.65 9.77
CA ALA A 7 18.53 7.93 8.94
C ALA A 7 17.88 9.26 9.32
N LEU A 8 17.74 9.55 10.63
CA LEU A 8 17.23 10.85 11.11
C LEU A 8 18.14 12.00 10.69
N GLY A 9 19.45 11.84 10.90
CA GLY A 9 20.45 12.85 10.53
C GLY A 9 20.48 13.10 9.02
N TYR A 10 20.43 12.04 8.22
CA TYR A 10 20.46 12.19 6.77
C TYR A 10 19.14 12.79 6.20
N ALA A 11 18.00 12.43 6.76
CA ALA A 11 16.74 13.06 6.39
C ALA A 11 16.76 14.57 6.67
N GLU A 12 17.35 14.99 7.80
CA GLU A 12 17.52 16.41 8.12
C GLU A 12 18.49 17.11 7.15
N PHE A 13 19.61 16.48 6.82
CA PHE A 13 20.54 16.96 5.80
C PHE A 13 19.84 17.17 4.45
N LYS A 14 19.07 16.19 4.00
CA LYS A 14 18.37 16.28 2.71
C LYS A 14 17.31 17.38 2.70
N ARG A 15 16.59 17.60 3.82
CA ARG A 15 15.66 18.74 3.95
C ARG A 15 16.40 20.07 3.87
N ALA A 16 17.53 20.19 4.56
CA ALA A 16 18.35 21.38 4.52
C ALA A 16 18.96 21.66 3.12
N THR A 17 19.07 20.63 2.27
CA THR A 17 19.53 20.76 0.86
C THR A 17 18.39 20.89 -0.14
N GLY A 18 17.12 21.02 0.30
CA GLY A 18 15.97 21.33 -0.54
C GLY A 18 15.08 20.13 -0.94
N MET A 19 15.28 18.96 -0.35
CA MET A 19 14.38 17.81 -0.56
C MET A 19 13.27 17.84 0.50
N GLU A 20 12.11 18.44 0.16
CA GLU A 20 11.02 18.69 1.12
C GLU A 20 10.27 17.42 1.52
N ASN A 21 10.02 16.50 0.60
CA ASN A 21 9.21 15.28 0.81
C ASN A 21 10.05 14.08 1.27
N ILE A 22 10.92 14.28 2.26
CA ILE A 22 11.75 13.23 2.82
C ILE A 22 11.51 13.06 4.32
N PHE A 23 11.45 11.81 4.78
CA PHE A 23 11.35 11.49 6.20
C PHE A 23 12.17 10.23 6.51
N ALA A 24 12.68 10.16 7.74
CA ALA A 24 13.34 8.96 8.22
C ALA A 24 12.28 7.89 8.54
N ALA A 25 12.56 6.65 8.15
CA ALA A 25 11.70 5.50 8.40
C ALA A 25 12.49 4.37 9.06
N ARG A 26 11.78 3.50 9.77
CA ARG A 26 12.29 2.25 10.35
C ARG A 26 11.37 1.09 10.01
N CYS A 27 11.93 -0.09 9.80
CA CYS A 27 11.18 -1.33 9.54
C CYS A 27 11.14 -2.29 10.75
N GLY A 28 11.80 -1.91 11.86
CA GLY A 28 11.83 -2.67 13.10
C GLY A 28 11.46 -1.83 14.33
N ASN A 29 11.32 -2.49 15.48
CA ASN A 29 11.08 -1.81 16.74
C ASN A 29 12.36 -1.12 17.24
N THR A 30 12.20 -0.02 17.96
CA THR A 30 13.27 0.60 18.74
C THR A 30 13.61 -0.28 19.97
N ASN A 31 14.79 -0.09 20.51
CA ASN A 31 15.21 -0.69 21.77
C ASN A 31 15.47 0.38 22.82
N ALA A 32 15.69 -0.03 24.07
CA ALA A 32 15.86 0.88 25.20
C ALA A 32 16.97 1.95 24.99
N ARG A 33 18.08 1.57 24.31
CA ARG A 33 19.18 2.50 23.99
C ARG A 33 18.77 3.55 22.96
N ILE A 34 18.02 3.14 21.93
CA ILE A 34 17.48 4.06 20.91
C ILE A 34 16.49 5.01 21.56
N ASP A 35 15.55 4.49 22.36
CA ASP A 35 14.54 5.28 23.05
C ASP A 35 15.16 6.29 24.05
N PHE A 36 16.26 5.89 24.69
CA PHE A 36 17.04 6.78 25.54
C PHE A 36 17.64 7.94 24.72
N ALA A 37 18.30 7.64 23.59
CA ALA A 37 18.93 8.65 22.74
C ALA A 37 17.88 9.64 22.20
N LEU A 38 16.76 9.14 21.70
CA LEU A 38 15.67 9.96 21.16
C LEU A 38 15.10 10.89 22.24
N ARG A 39 14.80 10.37 23.44
CA ARG A 39 14.30 11.18 24.55
C ARG A 39 15.30 12.20 25.05
N LYS A 40 16.58 11.83 25.17
CA LYS A 40 17.65 12.73 25.66
C LYS A 40 17.81 13.96 24.76
N PHE A 41 17.67 13.79 23.45
CA PHE A 41 17.83 14.87 22.49
C PHE A 41 16.50 15.45 21.98
N GLY A 42 15.36 14.98 22.49
CA GLY A 42 14.04 15.52 22.17
C GLY A 42 13.65 15.35 20.69
N VAL A 43 13.98 14.20 20.10
CA VAL A 43 13.65 13.87 18.71
C VAL A 43 12.69 12.69 18.70
N ASP A 44 11.65 12.80 17.89
CA ASP A 44 10.67 11.73 17.71
C ASP A 44 11.28 10.52 16.98
N ALA A 45 10.75 9.34 17.28
CA ALA A 45 11.16 8.12 16.60
C ALA A 45 10.81 8.19 15.09
N PRO A 46 11.64 7.63 14.21
CA PRO A 46 11.32 7.53 12.78
C PRO A 46 10.00 6.82 12.57
N MET A 47 9.30 7.17 11.49
CA MET A 47 8.04 6.54 11.12
C MET A 47 8.22 5.03 10.92
N PHE A 48 7.34 4.23 11.54
CA PHE A 48 7.35 2.79 11.31
C PHE A 48 6.72 2.48 9.95
N VAL A 49 7.46 1.78 9.10
CA VAL A 49 7.04 1.36 7.75
C VAL A 49 7.25 -0.15 7.66
N PRO A 50 6.19 -0.95 7.70
CA PRO A 50 6.32 -2.41 7.67
C PRO A 50 6.78 -2.94 6.31
N ASP A 51 6.34 -2.30 5.24
CA ASP A 51 6.71 -2.61 3.86
C ASP A 51 6.60 -1.38 2.96
N VAL A 52 7.19 -1.46 1.77
CA VAL A 52 7.13 -0.41 0.74
C VAL A 52 6.60 -0.94 -0.60
N TYR A 53 5.96 -2.09 -0.61
CA TYR A 53 5.41 -2.66 -1.84
C TYR A 53 4.54 -1.64 -2.57
N PRO A 54 4.78 -1.43 -3.88
CA PRO A 54 3.89 -0.64 -4.71
C PRO A 54 2.48 -1.23 -4.73
N ARG A 55 1.48 -0.39 -4.51
CA ARG A 55 0.07 -0.79 -4.41
C ARG A 55 -0.76 -0.18 -5.54
N VAL A 56 -1.90 -0.77 -5.82
CA VAL A 56 -2.85 -0.28 -6.82
C VAL A 56 -3.24 1.18 -6.55
N GLU A 57 -3.43 1.55 -5.29
CA GLU A 57 -3.77 2.92 -4.90
C GLU A 57 -2.70 3.98 -5.20
N ASP A 58 -1.43 3.56 -5.38
CA ASP A 58 -0.32 4.47 -5.71
C ASP A 58 -0.40 4.97 -7.16
N VAL A 59 -1.03 4.20 -8.06
CA VAL A 59 -1.07 4.47 -9.50
C VAL A 59 -2.48 4.64 -10.05
N MET A 60 -3.53 4.34 -9.26
CA MET A 60 -4.92 4.46 -9.69
C MET A 60 -5.30 5.92 -9.96
N GLN A 61 -6.23 6.11 -10.87
CA GLN A 61 -6.86 7.41 -11.09
C GLN A 61 -8.01 7.58 -10.10
N ARG A 62 -7.91 8.58 -9.21
CA ARG A 62 -8.91 8.84 -8.16
C ARG A 62 -10.13 9.63 -8.66
N ASN A 63 -9.94 10.49 -9.66
CA ASN A 63 -11.01 11.25 -10.30
C ASN A 63 -11.68 10.38 -11.37
N VAL A 64 -12.59 9.50 -10.93
CA VAL A 64 -13.25 8.54 -11.80
C VAL A 64 -14.48 9.15 -12.45
N VAL A 65 -14.51 9.18 -13.77
CA VAL A 65 -15.73 9.42 -14.54
C VAL A 65 -16.58 8.16 -14.46
N SER A 66 -17.73 8.25 -13.82
CA SER A 66 -18.72 7.17 -13.66
C SER A 66 -20.09 7.60 -14.16
N ILE A 67 -21.01 6.67 -14.33
CA ILE A 67 -22.39 6.96 -14.74
C ILE A 67 -23.37 6.34 -13.73
N HIS A 68 -24.45 7.05 -13.43
CA HIS A 68 -25.50 6.52 -12.57
C HIS A 68 -26.30 5.43 -13.28
N ARG A 69 -26.77 4.42 -12.56
CA ARG A 69 -27.53 3.28 -13.11
C ARG A 69 -28.75 3.70 -13.92
N ASP A 70 -29.46 4.73 -13.48
CA ASP A 70 -30.69 5.20 -14.11
C ASP A 70 -30.44 6.26 -15.21
N ALA A 71 -29.19 6.67 -15.40
CA ALA A 71 -28.84 7.60 -16.47
C ALA A 71 -28.96 6.94 -17.85
N PRO A 72 -29.56 7.62 -18.84
CA PRO A 72 -29.66 7.10 -20.18
C PRO A 72 -28.28 7.01 -20.86
N ILE A 73 -28.10 6.02 -21.74
CA ILE A 73 -26.77 5.72 -22.33
C ILE A 73 -26.22 6.84 -23.24
N TYR A 74 -27.06 7.78 -23.72
CA TYR A 74 -26.54 8.94 -24.46
C TYR A 74 -25.56 9.77 -23.61
N GLN A 75 -25.77 9.85 -22.28
CA GLN A 75 -24.84 10.50 -21.36
C GLN A 75 -23.53 9.71 -21.25
N ALA A 76 -23.60 8.38 -21.31
CA ALA A 76 -22.40 7.54 -21.33
C ALA A 76 -21.54 7.82 -22.57
N MET A 77 -22.17 8.01 -23.74
CA MET A 77 -21.44 8.33 -24.97
C MET A 77 -20.66 9.63 -24.87
N THR A 78 -21.25 10.67 -24.27
CA THR A 78 -20.56 11.93 -23.99
C THR A 78 -19.37 11.71 -23.05
N ARG A 79 -19.60 10.97 -21.95
CA ARG A 79 -18.56 10.68 -20.96
C ARG A 79 -17.42 9.78 -21.48
N PHE A 80 -17.68 8.89 -22.45
CA PHE A 80 -16.62 8.15 -23.14
C PHE A 80 -15.70 9.07 -23.95
N GLY A 81 -16.22 10.16 -24.51
CA GLY A 81 -15.40 11.19 -25.17
C GLY A 81 -14.47 11.93 -24.21
N GLU A 82 -14.91 12.15 -22.97
CA GLU A 82 -14.14 12.81 -21.91
C GLU A 82 -13.18 11.85 -21.20
N ALA A 83 -13.60 10.59 -21.02
CA ALA A 83 -12.84 9.56 -20.33
C ALA A 83 -11.84 8.89 -21.28
N LYS A 84 -10.58 8.80 -20.84
CA LYS A 84 -9.53 8.05 -21.56
C LYS A 84 -9.72 6.52 -21.49
N PHE A 85 -10.81 6.04 -20.90
CA PHE A 85 -11.08 4.61 -20.67
C PHE A 85 -12.10 4.06 -21.68
N ARG A 86 -11.97 2.78 -22.00
CA ARG A 86 -12.92 2.05 -22.86
C ARG A 86 -14.08 1.41 -22.08
N GLY A 87 -14.17 1.70 -20.77
CA GLY A 87 -15.22 1.22 -19.87
C GLY A 87 -15.52 2.28 -18.82
N LEU A 88 -16.81 2.52 -18.55
CA LEU A 88 -17.29 3.42 -17.50
C LEU A 88 -17.84 2.59 -16.34
N PRO A 89 -17.42 2.82 -15.09
CA PRO A 89 -18.09 2.28 -13.92
C PRO A 89 -19.53 2.79 -13.83
N VAL A 90 -20.46 1.86 -13.61
CA VAL A 90 -21.86 2.19 -13.32
C VAL A 90 -22.04 2.12 -11.81
N VAL A 91 -22.61 3.18 -11.24
CA VAL A 91 -22.78 3.33 -9.80
C VAL A 91 -24.25 3.54 -9.43
N ASP A 92 -24.59 3.18 -8.20
CA ASP A 92 -25.88 3.50 -7.58
C ASP A 92 -25.83 4.84 -6.80
N ASP A 93 -26.93 5.17 -6.08
CA ASP A 93 -27.05 6.37 -5.26
C ASP A 93 -25.99 6.48 -4.16
N SER A 94 -25.49 5.37 -3.66
CA SER A 94 -24.45 5.28 -2.61
C SER A 94 -23.02 5.28 -3.18
N ARG A 95 -22.86 5.45 -4.50
CA ARG A 95 -21.60 5.30 -5.24
C ARG A 95 -20.99 3.88 -5.15
N ILE A 96 -21.80 2.86 -4.92
CA ILE A 96 -21.39 1.47 -5.05
C ILE A 96 -21.27 1.14 -6.54
N CYS A 97 -20.15 0.54 -6.95
CA CYS A 97 -19.96 0.12 -8.33
C CYS A 97 -20.71 -1.20 -8.57
N ILE A 98 -21.75 -1.14 -9.38
CA ILE A 98 -22.63 -2.29 -9.68
C ILE A 98 -22.32 -2.97 -11.02
N GLY A 99 -21.42 -2.41 -11.82
CA GLY A 99 -21.04 -2.97 -13.11
C GLY A 99 -20.18 -2.04 -13.96
N LEU A 100 -19.83 -2.54 -15.14
CA LEU A 100 -19.11 -1.78 -16.15
C LEU A 100 -19.95 -1.63 -17.42
N LEU A 101 -19.96 -0.43 -17.97
CA LEU A 101 -20.50 -0.13 -19.29
C LEU A 101 -19.33 -0.01 -20.28
N SER A 102 -19.28 -0.86 -21.29
CA SER A 102 -18.24 -0.82 -22.31
C SER A 102 -18.68 -0.11 -23.59
N ALA A 103 -17.78 0.66 -24.19
CA ALA A 103 -18.03 1.31 -25.49
C ALA A 103 -18.36 0.28 -26.59
N PHE A 104 -17.76 -0.89 -26.53
CA PHE A 104 -18.03 -1.98 -27.48
C PHE A 104 -19.48 -2.51 -27.36
N LYS A 105 -19.98 -2.70 -26.13
CA LYS A 105 -21.37 -3.13 -25.87
C LYS A 105 -22.37 -2.09 -26.36
N LEU A 106 -22.08 -0.81 -26.13
CA LEU A 106 -22.89 0.31 -26.66
C LEU A 106 -22.88 0.33 -28.20
N GLY A 107 -21.70 0.20 -28.82
CA GLY A 107 -21.58 0.14 -30.27
C GLY A 107 -22.41 -0.99 -30.88
N LYS A 108 -22.34 -2.20 -30.29
CA LYS A 108 -23.13 -3.35 -30.72
C LYS A 108 -24.64 -3.16 -30.54
N TYR A 109 -25.06 -2.44 -29.48
CA TYR A 109 -26.47 -2.11 -29.26
C TYR A 109 -26.98 -1.06 -30.28
N LEU A 110 -26.25 0.01 -30.51
CA LEU A 110 -26.65 1.09 -31.42
C LEU A 110 -26.55 0.68 -32.89
N PHE A 111 -25.59 -0.18 -33.25
CA PHE A 111 -25.34 -0.70 -34.59
C PHE A 111 -25.32 -2.23 -34.56
N PRO A 112 -26.50 -2.87 -34.42
CA PRO A 112 -26.59 -4.32 -34.38
C PRO A 112 -26.22 -4.95 -35.74
N PRO A 113 -25.83 -6.22 -35.75
CA PRO A 113 -25.60 -6.97 -37.01
C PRO A 113 -26.83 -6.95 -37.90
N LEU A 114 -26.61 -7.07 -39.22
CA LEU A 114 -27.67 -7.04 -40.26
C LEU A 114 -28.80 -8.04 -40.01
N GLU A 115 -28.49 -9.19 -39.40
CA GLU A 115 -29.44 -10.23 -39.05
C GLU A 115 -30.49 -9.83 -38.03
N ASN A 116 -30.22 -8.76 -37.24
CA ASN A 116 -31.04 -8.32 -36.11
C ASN A 116 -31.60 -6.87 -36.28
N LEU A 117 -31.76 -6.41 -37.52
CA LEU A 117 -32.22 -5.03 -37.77
C LEU A 117 -33.62 -4.72 -37.22
N SER A 118 -34.49 -5.72 -37.07
CA SER A 118 -35.81 -5.54 -36.44
C SER A 118 -35.70 -5.07 -34.99
N SER A 119 -34.66 -5.47 -34.25
CA SER A 119 -34.41 -5.06 -32.88
C SER A 119 -34.06 -3.57 -32.77
N CYS A 120 -33.60 -2.92 -33.86
CA CYS A 120 -33.29 -1.49 -33.88
C CYS A 120 -34.49 -0.58 -33.59
N ARG A 121 -35.70 -1.11 -33.71
CA ARG A 121 -36.95 -0.33 -33.52
C ARG A 121 -37.51 -0.43 -32.11
N VAL A 122 -37.00 -1.36 -31.33
CA VAL A 122 -37.45 -1.54 -29.94
C VAL A 122 -36.43 -0.91 -28.98
N VAL A 123 -36.92 -0.08 -28.07
CA VAL A 123 -36.15 0.50 -26.98
C VAL A 123 -36.82 0.14 -25.64
N GLU A 124 -36.09 -0.36 -24.70
CA GLU A 124 -36.58 -0.64 -23.35
C GLU A 124 -36.37 0.59 -22.46
N ALA A 125 -37.38 1.47 -22.46
CA ALA A 125 -37.28 2.78 -21.78
C ALA A 125 -38.66 3.29 -21.33
N SER A 126 -38.68 4.22 -20.38
CA SER A 126 -39.84 5.03 -20.11
C SER A 126 -40.00 6.17 -21.12
N VAL A 127 -41.21 6.74 -21.21
CA VAL A 127 -41.42 7.91 -22.09
C VAL A 127 -40.58 9.11 -21.62
N SER A 128 -40.42 9.28 -20.32
CA SER A 128 -39.55 10.31 -19.75
C SER A 128 -38.07 10.14 -20.12
N HIS A 129 -37.54 8.91 -20.11
CA HIS A 129 -36.16 8.64 -20.57
C HIS A 129 -35.98 8.97 -22.06
N ILE A 130 -37.01 8.66 -22.89
CA ILE A 130 -36.97 9.04 -24.31
C ILE A 130 -36.97 10.56 -24.47
N ARG A 131 -37.87 11.28 -23.76
CA ARG A 131 -37.89 12.74 -23.76
C ARG A 131 -36.53 13.33 -23.40
N ASP A 132 -35.91 12.85 -22.32
CA ASP A 132 -34.62 13.34 -21.85
C ASP A 132 -33.51 13.07 -22.87
N ALA A 133 -33.52 11.88 -23.48
CA ALA A 133 -32.54 11.51 -24.51
C ALA A 133 -32.62 12.41 -25.75
N ILE A 134 -33.85 12.75 -26.21
CA ILE A 134 -34.06 13.65 -27.35
C ILE A 134 -33.95 15.13 -27.00
N ARG A 135 -33.71 15.46 -25.72
CA ARG A 135 -33.76 16.83 -25.17
C ARG A 135 -35.11 17.49 -25.46
N GLY A 136 -36.15 16.74 -25.36
CA GLY A 136 -37.53 17.16 -25.66
C GLY A 136 -38.23 17.77 -24.46
N THR A 137 -39.42 18.32 -24.71
CA THR A 137 -40.33 18.84 -23.70
C THR A 137 -41.70 18.18 -23.85
N VAL A 138 -42.46 18.12 -22.75
CA VAL A 138 -43.87 17.67 -22.76
C VAL A 138 -44.72 18.83 -23.30
N ILE A 139 -45.47 18.60 -24.36
CA ILE A 139 -46.45 19.57 -24.90
C ILE A 139 -47.76 19.40 -24.12
N THR A 140 -48.27 18.18 -24.05
CA THR A 140 -49.51 17.84 -23.32
C THR A 140 -49.53 16.34 -22.98
N GLY A 141 -50.44 15.95 -22.10
CA GLY A 141 -50.63 14.57 -21.68
C GLY A 141 -49.65 14.15 -20.56
N LYS A 142 -49.78 12.90 -20.10
CA LYS A 142 -49.02 12.36 -19.00
C LYS A 142 -48.02 11.32 -19.50
N GLU A 143 -46.75 11.52 -19.20
CA GLU A 143 -45.71 10.54 -19.56
C GLU A 143 -45.87 9.25 -18.76
N ASP A 144 -45.71 8.11 -19.43
CA ASP A 144 -45.63 6.82 -18.78
C ASP A 144 -44.23 6.60 -18.18
N PRO A 145 -44.11 6.53 -16.83
CA PRO A 145 -42.80 6.39 -16.16
C PRO A 145 -42.27 4.95 -16.21
N GLU A 146 -43.07 3.98 -16.66
CA GLU A 146 -42.71 2.58 -16.67
C GLU A 146 -41.66 2.29 -17.72
N ILE A 147 -40.55 1.59 -17.34
CA ILE A 147 -39.54 1.05 -18.27
C ILE A 147 -40.11 -0.24 -18.85
N LYS A 148 -40.38 -0.20 -20.16
CA LYS A 148 -40.88 -1.34 -20.91
C LYS A 148 -40.46 -1.28 -22.37
N PRO A 149 -40.54 -2.39 -23.13
CA PRO A 149 -40.28 -2.38 -24.56
C PRO A 149 -41.19 -1.40 -25.28
N ARG A 150 -40.61 -0.45 -26.03
CA ARG A 150 -41.30 0.54 -26.83
C ARG A 150 -40.91 0.40 -28.29
N MET A 151 -41.90 0.27 -29.18
CA MET A 151 -41.70 0.23 -30.62
C MET A 151 -41.61 1.66 -31.17
N LEU A 152 -40.46 2.08 -31.65
CA LEU A 152 -40.28 3.37 -32.33
C LEU A 152 -40.79 3.25 -33.77
N VAL A 153 -41.81 4.02 -34.10
CA VAL A 153 -42.45 4.05 -35.40
C VAL A 153 -42.29 5.42 -36.04
N VAL A 154 -41.71 5.51 -37.23
CA VAL A 154 -41.57 6.75 -38.00
C VAL A 154 -42.68 6.85 -39.04
N ALA A 155 -43.42 7.94 -38.96
CA ALA A 155 -44.48 8.21 -39.96
C ALA A 155 -43.94 8.87 -41.23
N ALA A 156 -43.14 8.15 -41.99
CA ALA A 156 -42.50 8.67 -43.21
C ALA A 156 -43.22 8.24 -44.53
N MET A 157 -44.36 7.51 -44.44
CA MET A 157 -45.12 7.02 -45.56
C MET A 157 -46.38 7.82 -45.84
N LEU A 158 -47.06 7.61 -46.98
CA LEU A 158 -48.35 8.21 -47.30
C LEU A 158 -49.40 7.86 -46.23
N THR A 159 -50.39 8.72 -46.02
CA THR A 159 -51.45 8.54 -45.01
C THR A 159 -52.16 7.18 -45.17
N ALA A 160 -52.62 6.82 -46.38
CA ALA A 160 -53.29 5.55 -46.65
C ALA A 160 -52.39 4.31 -46.37
N SER A 161 -51.07 4.44 -46.55
CA SER A 161 -50.11 3.40 -46.23
C SER A 161 -49.85 3.29 -44.73
N PHE A 162 -49.89 4.46 -44.04
CA PHE A 162 -49.72 4.50 -42.58
C PHE A 162 -50.96 3.90 -41.85
N GLU A 163 -52.17 4.17 -42.36
CA GLU A 163 -53.41 3.59 -41.84
C GLU A 163 -53.32 2.03 -41.81
N LYS A 164 -53.00 1.44 -42.93
CA LYS A 164 -52.76 -0.02 -43.00
C LYS A 164 -51.62 -0.52 -42.09
N ARG A 165 -50.62 0.31 -41.89
CA ARG A 165 -49.51 -0.01 -40.97
C ARG A 165 -49.96 0.07 -39.50
N LEU A 166 -50.79 1.02 -39.17
CA LEU A 166 -51.28 1.25 -37.81
C LEU A 166 -52.07 0.03 -37.30
N GLU A 167 -52.88 -0.61 -38.18
CA GLU A 167 -53.63 -1.84 -37.87
C GLU A 167 -52.70 -3.03 -37.50
N GLN A 168 -51.44 -2.99 -37.91
CA GLN A 168 -50.44 -4.05 -37.68
C GLN A 168 -49.55 -3.76 -36.47
N LEU A 169 -49.70 -2.61 -35.81
CA LEU A 169 -48.87 -2.20 -34.67
C LEU A 169 -49.45 -2.70 -33.37
N GLU A 170 -48.56 -3.03 -32.43
CA GLU A 170 -48.89 -3.22 -31.05
C GLU A 170 -49.01 -1.83 -30.38
N ILE A 171 -50.20 -1.27 -30.43
CA ILE A 171 -50.49 0.12 -30.06
C ILE A 171 -49.99 0.48 -28.64
N PRO A 172 -50.22 -0.34 -27.57
CA PRO A 172 -49.80 0.04 -26.22
C PRO A 172 -48.27 0.19 -26.03
N SER A 173 -47.45 -0.43 -26.89
CA SER A 173 -46.00 -0.33 -26.87
C SER A 173 -45.43 0.68 -27.89
N THR A 174 -46.30 1.30 -28.70
CA THR A 174 -45.86 2.17 -29.80
C THR A 174 -45.53 3.59 -29.31
N VAL A 175 -44.40 4.12 -29.75
CA VAL A 175 -44.03 5.54 -29.69
C VAL A 175 -43.87 6.04 -31.13
N LEU A 176 -44.73 6.93 -31.55
CA LEU A 176 -44.74 7.51 -32.89
C LEU A 176 -43.78 8.71 -32.97
N ILE A 177 -42.97 8.78 -34.00
CA ILE A 177 -42.09 9.93 -34.32
C ILE A 177 -42.53 10.51 -35.65
N VAL A 178 -42.93 11.78 -35.64
CA VAL A 178 -43.58 12.46 -36.77
C VAL A 178 -43.21 13.94 -36.77
N GLY A 179 -43.22 14.57 -37.95
CA GLY A 179 -43.12 16.02 -38.09
C GLY A 179 -44.47 16.69 -38.01
N ASP A 180 -44.77 17.60 -38.94
CA ASP A 180 -46.01 18.42 -39.03
C ASP A 180 -47.17 17.73 -39.76
N ARG A 181 -47.20 16.40 -39.77
CA ARG A 181 -48.26 15.61 -40.44
C ARG A 181 -49.43 15.37 -39.51
N TRP A 182 -50.21 16.43 -39.26
CA TRP A 182 -51.31 16.45 -38.26
C TRP A 182 -52.41 15.44 -38.49
N ASN A 183 -52.71 15.04 -39.72
CA ASN A 183 -53.64 13.95 -40.05
C ASN A 183 -53.14 12.59 -39.54
N ILE A 184 -51.87 12.36 -39.56
CA ILE A 184 -51.28 11.11 -38.99
C ILE A 184 -51.27 11.19 -37.47
N VAL A 185 -50.98 12.35 -36.89
CA VAL A 185 -51.04 12.56 -35.44
C VAL A 185 -52.45 12.28 -34.92
N GLU A 186 -53.47 12.87 -35.56
CA GLU A 186 -54.89 12.69 -35.22
C GLU A 186 -55.30 11.23 -35.26
N MET A 187 -55.00 10.51 -36.37
CA MET A 187 -55.28 9.11 -36.54
C MET A 187 -54.62 8.26 -35.44
N SER A 188 -53.39 8.57 -35.07
CA SER A 188 -52.64 7.84 -34.06
C SER A 188 -53.19 8.05 -32.65
N ILE A 189 -53.65 9.27 -32.35
CA ILE A 189 -54.33 9.56 -31.08
C ILE A 189 -55.63 8.76 -30.98
N LEU A 190 -56.43 8.78 -32.05
CA LEU A 190 -57.72 8.01 -32.11
C LEU A 190 -57.51 6.50 -31.99
N ALA A 191 -56.39 5.99 -32.49
CA ALA A 191 -56.00 4.58 -32.36
C ALA A 191 -55.43 4.24 -30.93
N GLY A 192 -55.27 5.24 -30.04
CA GLY A 192 -54.80 5.02 -28.67
C GLY A 192 -53.28 4.90 -28.54
N VAL A 193 -52.47 5.45 -29.45
CA VAL A 193 -51.00 5.49 -29.31
C VAL A 193 -50.63 6.28 -28.06
N PRO A 194 -49.88 5.70 -27.11
CA PRO A 194 -49.68 6.31 -25.78
C PRO A 194 -48.73 7.52 -25.82
N ALA A 195 -47.77 7.59 -26.78
CA ALA A 195 -46.83 8.69 -26.89
C ALA A 195 -46.49 9.02 -28.34
N ILE A 196 -46.49 10.32 -28.67
CA ILE A 196 -46.17 10.86 -30.00
C ILE A 196 -45.11 11.94 -29.82
N ILE A 197 -44.02 11.84 -30.56
CA ILE A 197 -42.89 12.80 -30.58
C ILE A 197 -43.03 13.65 -31.86
N ILE A 198 -43.21 14.96 -31.70
CA ILE A 198 -43.25 15.93 -32.78
C ILE A 198 -41.84 16.51 -32.95
N THR A 199 -41.24 16.31 -34.11
CA THR A 199 -39.87 16.74 -34.43
C THR A 199 -39.79 18.17 -34.88
N ASN A 200 -38.56 18.77 -34.92
CA ASN A 200 -38.27 20.13 -35.35
C ASN A 200 -39.03 21.24 -34.58
N ASN A 201 -39.45 20.97 -33.34
CA ASN A 201 -40.25 21.89 -32.51
C ASN A 201 -41.53 22.40 -33.24
N PHE A 202 -42.13 21.61 -34.13
CA PHE A 202 -43.38 22.00 -34.73
C PHE A 202 -44.49 22.10 -33.67
N SER A 203 -45.29 23.14 -33.75
CA SER A 203 -46.41 23.40 -32.81
C SER A 203 -47.67 22.71 -33.30
N PRO A 204 -48.30 21.80 -32.50
CA PRO A 204 -49.56 21.21 -32.87
C PRO A 204 -50.69 22.24 -32.87
N PRO A 205 -51.68 22.13 -33.78
CA PRO A 205 -52.89 22.92 -33.73
C PRO A 205 -53.69 22.62 -32.46
N ASP A 206 -54.47 23.60 -31.96
CA ASP A 206 -55.30 23.48 -30.73
C ASP A 206 -56.20 22.26 -30.74
N ARG A 207 -56.79 21.89 -31.89
CA ARG A 207 -57.62 20.68 -32.04
C ARG A 207 -56.85 19.39 -31.72
N ILE A 208 -55.58 19.34 -32.06
CA ILE A 208 -54.72 18.18 -31.79
C ILE A 208 -54.36 18.11 -30.30
N LEU A 209 -54.12 19.30 -29.68
CA LEU A 209 -53.86 19.38 -28.24
C LEU A 209 -55.10 18.88 -27.42
N ALA A 210 -56.31 19.37 -27.80
CA ALA A 210 -57.54 18.95 -27.14
C ALA A 210 -57.79 17.43 -27.28
N LEU A 211 -57.61 16.90 -28.49
CA LEU A 211 -57.77 15.47 -28.76
C LEU A 211 -56.78 14.60 -27.98
N ALA A 212 -55.55 15.04 -27.90
CA ALA A 212 -54.51 14.31 -27.14
C ALA A 212 -54.83 14.31 -25.63
N GLN A 213 -55.36 15.38 -25.09
CA GLN A 213 -55.80 15.46 -23.68
C GLN A 213 -56.98 14.52 -23.42
N GLU A 214 -57.96 14.50 -24.31
CA GLU A 214 -59.16 13.66 -24.21
C GLU A 214 -58.78 12.16 -24.22
N HIS A 215 -57.84 11.76 -25.08
CA HIS A 215 -57.42 10.37 -25.23
C HIS A 215 -56.25 9.97 -24.33
N GLY A 216 -55.69 10.91 -23.52
CA GLY A 216 -54.58 10.64 -22.62
C GLY A 216 -53.26 10.35 -23.32
N THR A 217 -53.10 10.75 -24.59
CA THR A 217 -51.86 10.60 -25.37
C THR A 217 -50.84 11.64 -24.94
N ALA A 218 -49.63 11.22 -24.62
CA ALA A 218 -48.50 12.12 -24.36
C ALA A 218 -47.95 12.69 -25.66
N LEU A 219 -48.03 14.02 -25.86
CA LEU A 219 -47.35 14.70 -26.94
C LEU A 219 -46.05 15.32 -26.44
N LEU A 220 -44.92 14.95 -27.08
CA LEU A 220 -43.61 15.44 -26.78
C LEU A 220 -43.09 16.25 -27.95
N SER A 221 -42.37 17.35 -27.68
CA SER A 221 -41.59 18.06 -28.70
C SER A 221 -40.14 17.63 -28.70
N SER A 222 -39.57 17.45 -29.88
CA SER A 222 -38.13 17.26 -30.07
C SER A 222 -37.55 18.43 -30.89
N PRO A 223 -36.47 19.09 -30.46
CA PRO A 223 -35.81 20.15 -31.23
C PRO A 223 -35.07 19.61 -32.44
N ASN A 224 -34.90 18.29 -32.53
CA ASN A 224 -34.13 17.61 -33.56
C ASN A 224 -35.01 17.21 -34.75
N ASP A 225 -34.40 16.95 -35.89
CA ASP A 225 -35.06 16.32 -37.02
C ASP A 225 -35.45 14.86 -36.70
N THR A 226 -36.23 14.25 -37.61
CA THR A 226 -36.76 12.89 -37.40
C THR A 226 -35.65 11.84 -37.27
N ALA A 227 -34.61 11.92 -38.09
CA ALA A 227 -33.53 10.93 -38.06
C ALA A 227 -32.73 11.01 -36.76
N THR A 228 -32.36 12.22 -36.33
CA THR A 228 -31.68 12.48 -35.07
C THR A 228 -32.55 12.08 -33.87
N THR A 229 -33.86 12.39 -33.92
CA THR A 229 -34.82 12.02 -32.87
C THR A 229 -34.89 10.50 -32.70
N VAL A 230 -34.96 9.71 -33.76
CA VAL A 230 -34.93 8.24 -33.71
C VAL A 230 -33.64 7.72 -33.09
N MET A 231 -32.50 8.25 -33.54
CA MET A 231 -31.19 7.84 -33.03
C MET A 231 -31.05 8.10 -31.54
N LEU A 232 -31.45 9.29 -31.08
CA LEU A 232 -31.41 9.67 -29.66
C LEU A 232 -32.42 8.88 -28.83
N SER A 233 -33.65 8.60 -29.36
CA SER A 233 -34.65 7.79 -28.69
C SER A 233 -34.13 6.37 -28.37
N ARG A 234 -33.31 5.80 -29.26
CA ARG A 234 -32.65 4.50 -28.99
C ARG A 234 -31.64 4.59 -27.86
N ALA A 235 -31.03 5.73 -27.64
CA ALA A 235 -30.08 5.96 -26.56
C ALA A 235 -30.73 6.30 -25.21
N ALA A 236 -32.07 6.12 -25.09
CA ALA A 236 -32.84 6.31 -23.87
C ALA A 236 -32.74 5.16 -22.86
N VAL A 237 -32.23 4.00 -23.27
CA VAL A 237 -31.96 2.86 -22.39
C VAL A 237 -31.00 3.29 -21.28
N THR A 238 -31.24 2.81 -20.05
CA THR A 238 -30.41 3.19 -18.91
C THR A 238 -29.08 2.46 -18.87
N ALA A 239 -28.08 3.06 -18.21
CA ALA A 239 -26.79 2.43 -17.99
C ALA A 239 -26.91 1.11 -17.20
N GLY A 240 -27.88 1.05 -16.26
CA GLY A 240 -28.18 -0.14 -15.47
C GLY A 240 -28.66 -1.33 -16.32
N GLN A 241 -29.41 -1.07 -17.40
CA GLN A 241 -29.85 -2.12 -18.35
C GLN A 241 -28.71 -2.59 -19.26
N MET A 242 -27.71 -1.75 -19.47
CA MET A 242 -26.60 -2.00 -20.41
C MET A 242 -25.29 -2.38 -19.73
N LEU A 243 -25.21 -2.35 -18.41
CA LEU A 243 -23.98 -2.73 -17.69
C LEU A 243 -23.65 -4.23 -17.86
N THR A 244 -22.40 -4.56 -17.58
CA THR A 244 -21.94 -5.93 -17.38
C THR A 244 -21.76 -6.10 -15.86
N PRO A 245 -22.58 -6.93 -15.20
CA PRO A 245 -22.55 -7.06 -13.75
C PRO A 245 -21.36 -7.91 -13.26
N ASP A 246 -20.91 -8.85 -14.09
CA ASP A 246 -19.73 -9.66 -13.82
C ASP A 246 -18.50 -8.91 -14.38
N PHE A 247 -17.78 -8.22 -13.51
CA PHE A 247 -16.60 -7.45 -13.85
C PHE A 247 -15.49 -7.66 -12.82
N LEU A 248 -14.26 -7.70 -13.32
CA LEU A 248 -13.10 -7.77 -12.46
C LEU A 248 -12.84 -6.39 -11.83
N HIS A 249 -12.71 -6.36 -10.51
CA HIS A 249 -12.35 -5.18 -9.74
C HIS A 249 -11.11 -5.45 -8.88
N LEU A 250 -10.51 -4.42 -8.35
CA LEU A 250 -9.30 -4.46 -7.54
C LEU A 250 -9.54 -3.81 -6.19
N HIS A 251 -8.69 -4.15 -5.22
CA HIS A 251 -8.58 -3.45 -3.95
C HIS A 251 -7.36 -2.52 -3.97
N GLY A 252 -7.48 -1.34 -3.36
CA GLY A 252 -6.39 -0.35 -3.35
C GLY A 252 -5.09 -0.87 -2.74
N GLU A 253 -5.21 -1.72 -1.72
CA GLU A 253 -4.08 -2.33 -0.99
C GLU A 253 -3.38 -3.48 -1.73
N ALA A 254 -3.94 -3.98 -2.84
CA ALA A 254 -3.31 -5.04 -3.61
C ALA A 254 -1.98 -4.58 -4.19
N THR A 255 -0.95 -5.46 -4.17
CA THR A 255 0.36 -5.13 -4.73
C THR A 255 0.33 -5.05 -6.25
N LEU A 256 1.13 -4.15 -6.82
CA LEU A 256 1.20 -4.00 -8.29
C LEU A 256 1.81 -5.21 -8.97
N SER A 257 2.79 -5.87 -8.35
CA SER A 257 3.43 -7.09 -8.87
C SER A 257 2.40 -8.20 -9.09
N GLN A 258 1.61 -8.54 -8.06
CA GLN A 258 0.56 -9.53 -8.17
C GLN A 258 -0.53 -9.11 -9.17
N THR A 259 -0.96 -7.84 -9.09
CA THR A 259 -1.98 -7.30 -9.99
C THR A 259 -1.55 -7.36 -11.46
N ARG A 260 -0.29 -7.08 -11.78
CA ARG A 260 0.25 -7.21 -13.15
C ARG A 260 0.09 -8.63 -13.70
N MET A 261 0.41 -9.63 -12.89
CA MET A 261 0.26 -11.05 -13.30
C MET A 261 -1.21 -11.41 -13.51
N ASP A 262 -2.08 -11.03 -12.57
CA ASP A 262 -3.52 -11.36 -12.62
C ASP A 262 -4.23 -10.72 -13.83
N LEU A 263 -3.82 -9.50 -14.21
CA LEU A 263 -4.45 -8.74 -15.29
C LEU A 263 -3.83 -8.97 -16.68
N ALA A 264 -2.66 -9.59 -16.76
CA ALA A 264 -1.92 -9.73 -18.03
C ALA A 264 -2.78 -10.37 -19.13
N MET A 265 -3.51 -11.44 -18.82
CA MET A 265 -4.29 -12.24 -19.76
C MET A 265 -5.79 -11.86 -19.82
N ARG A 266 -6.23 -10.84 -19.09
CA ARG A 266 -7.64 -10.43 -19.06
C ARG A 266 -8.00 -9.55 -20.26
N SER A 267 -9.19 -9.74 -20.82
CA SER A 267 -9.71 -8.92 -21.93
C SER A 267 -10.32 -7.59 -21.48
N GLN A 268 -10.60 -7.43 -20.19
CA GLN A 268 -11.12 -6.18 -19.62
C GLN A 268 -10.07 -5.05 -19.73
N PHE A 269 -10.51 -3.84 -20.04
CA PHE A 269 -9.61 -2.68 -20.29
C PHE A 269 -9.55 -1.69 -19.14
N ALA A 270 -10.56 -1.68 -18.29
CA ALA A 270 -10.68 -0.76 -17.17
C ALA A 270 -11.11 -1.56 -15.93
N PHE A 271 -10.39 -1.39 -14.84
CA PHE A 271 -10.60 -2.14 -13.59
C PHE A 271 -10.97 -1.15 -12.50
N PRO A 272 -12.23 -1.13 -12.04
CA PRO A 272 -12.61 -0.34 -10.87
C PRO A 272 -11.82 -0.76 -9.65
N VAL A 273 -11.36 0.22 -8.87
CA VAL A 273 -10.76 0.00 -7.55
C VAL A 273 -11.82 0.29 -6.51
N LEU A 274 -12.15 -0.73 -5.73
CA LEU A 274 -13.23 -0.69 -4.77
C LEU A 274 -12.71 -0.65 -3.33
N GLY A 275 -13.36 0.15 -2.51
CA GLY A 275 -13.18 0.18 -1.06
C GLY A 275 -14.17 -0.73 -0.33
N ALA A 276 -14.34 -0.46 0.95
CA ALA A 276 -15.33 -1.15 1.78
C ALA A 276 -16.73 -1.05 1.15
N GLN A 277 -17.50 -2.14 1.25
CA GLN A 277 -18.87 -2.26 0.73
C GLN A 277 -19.01 -2.01 -0.79
N GLY A 278 -17.93 -2.17 -1.57
CA GLY A 278 -17.97 -1.99 -3.02
C GLY A 278 -17.97 -0.53 -3.51
N ARG A 279 -17.66 0.42 -2.64
CA ARG A 279 -17.61 1.85 -2.99
C ARG A 279 -16.48 2.13 -3.98
N LEU A 280 -16.79 2.84 -5.05
CA LEU A 280 -15.81 3.19 -6.08
C LEU A 280 -14.80 4.23 -5.55
N LEU A 281 -13.54 3.83 -5.44
CA LEU A 281 -12.42 4.67 -5.00
C LEU A 281 -11.60 5.23 -6.15
N GLY A 282 -11.42 4.41 -7.19
CA GLY A 282 -10.55 4.73 -8.31
C GLY A 282 -10.81 3.82 -9.50
N ILE A 283 -10.04 4.03 -10.55
CA ILE A 283 -10.00 3.17 -11.73
C ILE A 283 -8.55 3.00 -12.19
N ILE A 284 -8.23 1.84 -12.70
CA ILE A 284 -6.91 1.54 -13.25
C ILE A 284 -7.07 0.89 -14.63
N SER A 285 -6.15 1.19 -15.52
CA SER A 285 -5.99 0.50 -16.81
C SER A 285 -4.68 -0.27 -16.82
N LYS A 286 -4.48 -1.16 -17.81
CA LYS A 286 -3.20 -1.87 -17.97
C LYS A 286 -2.00 -0.92 -18.15
N SER A 287 -2.20 0.24 -18.75
CA SER A 287 -1.15 1.26 -18.90
C SER A 287 -0.78 1.96 -17.58
N ASP A 288 -1.69 1.99 -16.62
CA ASP A 288 -1.38 2.58 -15.30
C ASP A 288 -0.44 1.67 -14.49
N LEU A 289 -0.48 0.35 -14.72
CA LEU A 289 0.39 -0.62 -14.03
C LEU A 289 1.88 -0.46 -14.34
N ILE A 290 2.23 0.20 -15.44
CA ILE A 290 3.63 0.43 -15.84
C ILE A 290 4.11 1.84 -15.48
N LYS A 291 3.27 2.66 -14.87
CA LYS A 291 3.67 3.98 -14.38
C LYS A 291 4.69 3.84 -13.25
N PRO A 292 5.65 4.77 -13.15
CA PRO A 292 6.54 4.82 -12.00
C PRO A 292 5.73 5.09 -10.72
N VAL A 293 6.10 4.41 -9.66
CA VAL A 293 5.51 4.65 -8.34
C VAL A 293 6.07 5.94 -7.74
N PRO A 294 5.27 6.69 -6.98
CA PRO A 294 5.70 7.98 -6.42
C PRO A 294 6.71 7.84 -5.26
N ARG A 295 6.98 6.61 -4.78
CA ARG A 295 7.91 6.33 -3.69
C ARG A 295 9.32 6.09 -4.22
N GLN A 296 10.31 6.54 -3.45
CA GLN A 296 11.72 6.29 -3.67
C GLN A 296 12.39 5.98 -2.33
N LEU A 297 13.45 5.18 -2.32
CA LEU A 297 14.18 4.81 -1.13
C LEU A 297 15.58 5.39 -1.13
N ILE A 298 16.03 5.77 0.07
CA ILE A 298 17.42 6.00 0.41
C ILE A 298 17.77 4.98 1.49
N LEU A 299 18.74 4.12 1.22
CA LEU A 299 19.24 3.16 2.19
C LEU A 299 20.33 3.80 3.04
N VAL A 300 20.23 3.67 4.35
CA VAL A 300 21.16 4.24 5.31
C VAL A 300 21.61 3.16 6.27
N ASP A 301 22.94 2.97 6.39
CA ASP A 301 23.57 1.99 7.27
C ASP A 301 23.39 0.52 6.85
N HIS A 302 23.04 0.31 5.59
CA HIS A 302 23.05 -0.99 4.93
C HIS A 302 22.99 -0.81 3.41
N ASN A 303 23.51 -1.79 2.67
CA ASN A 303 23.52 -1.77 1.21
C ASN A 303 23.01 -3.08 0.58
N GLU A 304 22.59 -4.06 1.39
CA GLU A 304 22.02 -5.32 0.95
C GLU A 304 20.48 -5.28 1.03
N ILE A 305 19.79 -5.65 -0.07
CA ILE A 305 18.32 -5.67 -0.13
C ILE A 305 17.71 -6.57 0.95
N THR A 306 18.39 -7.65 1.30
CA THR A 306 17.94 -8.60 2.33
C THR A 306 17.88 -7.99 3.74
N GLN A 307 18.56 -6.88 3.95
CA GLN A 307 18.53 -6.12 5.22
C GLN A 307 17.58 -4.93 5.17
N ALA A 308 17.08 -4.58 3.97
CA ALA A 308 16.18 -3.46 3.76
C ALA A 308 14.73 -3.79 4.14
N VAL A 309 13.89 -2.78 4.12
CA VAL A 309 12.44 -2.93 4.32
C VAL A 309 11.83 -3.86 3.26
N ALA A 310 10.82 -4.64 3.64
CA ALA A 310 10.13 -5.52 2.71
C ALA A 310 9.58 -4.76 1.49
N GLY A 311 9.81 -5.26 0.28
CA GLY A 311 9.45 -4.61 -0.99
C GLY A 311 10.46 -3.58 -1.50
N ALA A 312 11.63 -3.46 -0.89
CA ALA A 312 12.69 -2.55 -1.34
C ALA A 312 13.19 -2.86 -2.75
N ASP A 313 13.06 -4.09 -3.20
CA ASP A 313 13.41 -4.56 -4.55
C ASP A 313 12.39 -4.12 -5.62
N GLU A 314 11.19 -3.69 -5.23
CA GLU A 314 10.13 -3.22 -6.12
C GLU A 314 10.05 -1.68 -6.23
N VAL A 315 10.88 -0.95 -5.46
CA VAL A 315 10.85 0.52 -5.37
C VAL A 315 12.20 1.10 -5.81
N PRO A 316 12.24 2.22 -6.55
CA PRO A 316 13.50 2.85 -6.92
C PRO A 316 14.33 3.23 -5.70
N ILE A 317 15.54 2.69 -5.59
CA ILE A 317 16.57 3.16 -4.67
C ILE A 317 17.33 4.27 -5.40
N ILE A 318 17.41 5.45 -4.77
CA ILE A 318 18.06 6.63 -5.37
C ILE A 318 19.41 6.95 -4.72
N GLU A 319 19.60 6.55 -3.47
CA GLU A 319 20.87 6.76 -2.74
C GLU A 319 21.13 5.61 -1.78
N ILE A 320 22.39 5.31 -1.53
CA ILE A 320 22.86 4.38 -0.49
C ILE A 320 24.01 5.05 0.27
N LEU A 321 23.90 5.09 1.59
CA LEU A 321 24.96 5.53 2.51
C LEU A 321 25.29 4.41 3.47
N ASP A 322 26.54 3.97 3.48
CA ASP A 322 26.94 2.83 4.30
C ASP A 322 28.43 2.82 4.61
N HIS A 323 28.84 2.12 5.66
CA HIS A 323 30.22 1.88 6.05
C HIS A 323 30.60 0.39 6.08
N HIS A 324 29.64 -0.50 5.79
CA HIS A 324 29.84 -1.94 5.75
C HIS A 324 30.49 -2.42 4.44
N ARG A 325 30.82 -3.71 4.39
CA ARG A 325 31.23 -4.35 3.13
C ARG A 325 30.14 -4.18 2.07
N ILE A 326 30.57 -4.09 0.83
CA ILE A 326 29.66 -3.92 -0.31
C ILE A 326 29.06 -5.28 -0.70
N GLY A 327 27.75 -5.38 -0.60
CA GLY A 327 26.93 -6.49 -1.07
C GLY A 327 25.73 -5.98 -1.87
N ALA A 328 25.87 -4.77 -2.46
CA ALA A 328 24.77 -4.03 -3.07
C ALA A 328 24.06 -4.79 -4.19
N ALA A 329 22.74 -4.71 -4.22
CA ALA A 329 21.94 -5.17 -5.33
C ALA A 329 22.13 -4.28 -6.57
N PRO A 330 21.99 -4.83 -7.79
CA PRO A 330 22.00 -4.05 -9.00
C PRO A 330 20.82 -3.06 -9.02
N THR A 331 21.10 -1.81 -9.40
CA THR A 331 20.08 -0.78 -9.59
C THR A 331 19.83 -0.53 -11.07
N PRO A 332 18.56 -0.29 -11.51
CA PRO A 332 18.26 -0.08 -12.94
C PRO A 332 18.79 1.25 -13.49
N HIS A 333 19.11 2.19 -12.62
CA HIS A 333 19.64 3.52 -12.97
C HIS A 333 20.86 3.85 -12.11
N PRO A 334 21.75 4.76 -12.56
CA PRO A 334 22.81 5.30 -11.72
C PRO A 334 22.24 5.99 -10.48
N ILE A 335 22.84 5.71 -9.33
CA ILE A 335 22.45 6.27 -8.03
C ILE A 335 23.67 6.89 -7.33
N LEU A 336 23.43 7.69 -6.30
CA LEU A 336 24.47 8.08 -5.37
C LEU A 336 24.76 6.87 -4.45
N PHE A 337 25.98 6.31 -4.57
CA PHE A 337 26.45 5.25 -3.67
C PHE A 337 27.64 5.77 -2.88
N MET A 338 27.45 6.04 -1.60
CA MET A 338 28.47 6.53 -0.68
C MET A 338 28.82 5.44 0.33
N ASN A 339 29.91 4.71 0.07
CA ASN A 339 30.47 3.75 1.02
C ASN A 339 31.86 4.21 1.44
N ARG A 340 32.09 4.28 2.75
CA ARG A 340 33.39 4.75 3.30
C ARG A 340 33.82 3.85 4.44
N PRO A 341 35.10 3.47 4.51
CA PRO A 341 35.63 2.63 5.58
C PRO A 341 35.88 3.45 6.85
N VAL A 342 34.82 3.89 7.47
CA VAL A 342 34.76 4.61 8.76
C VAL A 342 34.06 3.76 9.81
N GLY A 343 34.10 4.16 11.06
CA GLY A 343 33.55 3.39 12.17
C GLY A 343 32.03 3.41 12.30
N SER A 344 31.33 4.34 11.60
CA SER A 344 29.87 4.50 11.72
C SER A 344 29.31 5.28 10.53
N THR A 345 28.10 4.97 10.09
CA THR A 345 27.37 5.76 9.09
C THR A 345 27.06 7.17 9.61
N SER A 346 26.90 7.35 10.93
CA SER A 346 26.76 8.69 11.54
C SER A 346 27.94 9.60 11.21
N THR A 347 29.15 9.04 11.08
CA THR A 347 30.34 9.79 10.63
C THR A 347 30.16 10.29 9.19
N ILE A 348 29.67 9.45 8.30
CA ILE A 348 29.40 9.83 6.89
C ILE A 348 28.36 10.94 6.82
N VAL A 349 27.28 10.83 7.60
CA VAL A 349 26.21 11.86 7.65
C VAL A 349 26.75 13.18 8.14
N ALA A 350 27.53 13.20 9.23
CA ALA A 350 28.17 14.43 9.74
C ALA A 350 29.09 15.07 8.69
N GLU A 351 29.85 14.26 7.95
CA GLU A 351 30.67 14.76 6.85
C GLU A 351 29.86 15.35 5.70
N CYS A 352 28.66 14.83 5.39
CA CYS A 352 27.74 15.43 4.41
C CYS A 352 27.38 16.87 4.80
N PHE A 353 27.02 17.11 6.05
CA PHE A 353 26.76 18.45 6.57
C PHE A 353 28.00 19.36 6.43
N ARG A 354 29.15 18.85 6.84
CA ARG A 354 30.42 19.60 6.77
C ARG A 354 30.80 19.97 5.34
N GLN A 355 30.70 19.04 4.40
CA GLN A 355 31.03 19.26 2.98
C GLN A 355 30.07 20.28 2.35
N ALA A 356 28.78 20.23 2.68
CA ALA A 356 27.78 21.19 2.23
C ALA A 356 27.86 22.55 2.98
N ARG A 357 28.69 22.66 4.02
CA ARG A 357 28.77 23.84 4.90
C ARG A 357 27.44 24.19 5.57
N ILE A 358 26.66 23.19 5.90
CA ILE A 358 25.38 23.32 6.60
C ILE A 358 25.62 23.02 8.08
N PRO A 359 25.18 23.87 9.01
CA PRO A 359 25.33 23.60 10.44
C PRO A 359 24.45 22.41 10.85
N ILE A 360 25.01 21.50 11.64
CA ILE A 360 24.26 20.36 12.18
C ILE A 360 23.37 20.88 13.33
N PRO A 361 22.05 20.66 13.31
CA PRO A 361 21.19 21.01 14.44
C PRO A 361 21.63 20.28 15.71
N LYS A 362 21.61 20.98 16.85
CA LYS A 362 22.08 20.45 18.15
C LYS A 362 21.47 19.07 18.52
N PRO A 363 20.15 18.82 18.37
CA PRO A 363 19.58 17.51 18.63
C PRO A 363 20.15 16.41 17.71
N ILE A 364 20.31 16.72 16.43
CA ILE A 364 20.85 15.80 15.43
C ILE A 364 22.32 15.49 15.71
N ALA A 365 23.11 16.48 16.09
CA ALA A 365 24.52 16.27 16.49
C ALA A 365 24.62 15.29 17.67
N GLY A 366 23.73 15.42 18.64
CA GLY A 366 23.65 14.50 19.78
C GLY A 366 23.27 13.08 19.37
N LEU A 367 22.30 12.92 18.46
CA LEU A 367 21.90 11.62 17.94
C LEU A 367 23.01 10.96 17.11
N LEU A 368 23.65 11.69 16.19
CA LEU A 368 24.77 11.17 15.41
C LEU A 368 25.95 10.74 16.32
N MET A 369 26.19 11.49 17.41
CA MET A 369 27.16 11.10 18.41
C MET A 369 26.78 9.77 19.10
N CYS A 370 25.48 9.53 19.38
CA CYS A 370 25.02 8.25 19.92
C CYS A 370 25.29 7.08 18.95
N GLY A 371 25.04 7.25 17.64
CA GLY A 371 25.35 6.26 16.63
C GLY A 371 26.84 5.94 16.59
N LEU A 372 27.66 6.97 16.50
CA LEU A 372 29.12 6.85 16.49
C LEU A 372 29.65 6.17 17.77
N ILE A 373 29.13 6.51 18.95
CA ILE A 373 29.48 5.84 20.22
C ILE A 373 29.12 4.36 20.16
N SER A 374 27.93 4.02 19.67
CA SER A 374 27.44 2.64 19.60
C SER A 374 28.36 1.77 18.74
N ASP A 375 28.64 2.19 17.52
CA ASP A 375 29.33 1.36 16.53
C ASP A 375 30.84 1.33 16.69
N THR A 376 31.41 2.42 17.24
CA THR A 376 32.84 2.47 17.54
C THR A 376 33.18 2.08 18.98
N LEU A 377 32.18 1.73 19.78
CA LEU A 377 32.35 1.45 21.21
C LEU A 377 33.08 2.62 21.91
N ASN A 378 32.56 3.84 21.68
CA ASN A 378 33.18 5.07 22.12
C ASN A 378 34.65 5.20 21.67
N LEU A 379 34.91 4.96 20.37
CA LEU A 379 36.22 5.08 19.71
C LEU A 379 37.26 4.01 20.13
N THR A 380 36.85 2.92 20.75
CA THR A 380 37.74 1.81 21.14
C THR A 380 37.73 0.65 20.13
N SER A 381 36.72 0.54 19.26
CA SER A 381 36.64 -0.50 18.25
C SER A 381 37.81 -0.44 17.27
N PRO A 382 38.33 -1.60 16.79
CA PRO A 382 39.31 -1.67 15.72
C PRO A 382 38.90 -1.00 14.40
N THR A 383 37.59 -0.83 14.19
CA THR A 383 37.03 -0.17 13.01
C THR A 383 37.11 1.36 13.08
N THR A 384 37.48 1.93 14.26
CA THR A 384 37.57 3.37 14.47
C THR A 384 38.69 4.01 13.68
N THR A 385 38.37 5.05 12.94
CA THR A 385 39.33 5.82 12.13
C THR A 385 39.65 7.19 12.76
N SER A 386 40.60 7.91 12.18
CA SER A 386 40.86 9.31 12.55
C SER A 386 39.68 10.22 12.26
N VAL A 387 38.94 9.93 11.16
CA VAL A 387 37.75 10.71 10.77
C VAL A 387 36.65 10.62 11.85
N ASP A 388 36.43 9.43 12.42
CA ASP A 388 35.48 9.23 13.52
C ASP A 388 35.85 10.06 14.74
N ARG A 389 37.13 10.17 15.07
CA ARG A 389 37.63 10.98 16.20
C ARG A 389 37.38 12.47 15.96
N ASP A 390 37.67 12.96 14.76
CA ASP A 390 37.43 14.36 14.38
C ASP A 390 35.96 14.72 14.42
N VAL A 391 35.11 13.85 13.84
CA VAL A 391 33.65 14.02 13.86
C VAL A 391 33.09 13.94 15.28
N MET A 392 33.57 13.02 16.12
CA MET A 392 33.16 12.94 17.52
C MET A 392 33.44 14.26 18.27
N ALA A 393 34.62 14.84 18.07
CA ALA A 393 35.00 16.12 18.70
C ALA A 393 34.11 17.28 18.21
N GLU A 394 33.77 17.31 16.92
CA GLU A 394 32.88 18.29 16.31
C GLU A 394 31.45 18.17 16.88
N LEU A 395 30.87 16.95 16.84
CA LEU A 395 29.53 16.68 17.35
C LEU A 395 29.41 17.02 18.85
N SER A 396 30.42 16.64 19.64
CA SER A 396 30.48 17.00 21.08
C SER A 396 30.45 18.51 21.32
N LYS A 397 31.19 19.29 20.52
CA LYS A 397 31.17 20.75 20.58
C LYS A 397 29.83 21.34 20.22
N VAL A 398 29.16 20.80 19.18
CA VAL A 398 27.85 21.28 18.72
C VAL A 398 26.74 20.96 19.73
N CYS A 399 26.68 19.74 20.22
CA CYS A 399 25.62 19.33 21.15
C CYS A 399 25.90 19.77 22.62
N GLY A 400 27.16 20.05 22.96
CA GLY A 400 27.57 20.46 24.33
C GLY A 400 27.62 19.28 25.32
N VAL A 401 27.72 18.03 24.84
CA VAL A 401 27.75 16.84 25.69
C VAL A 401 29.10 16.15 25.54
N LYS A 402 29.69 15.69 26.64
CA LYS A 402 30.96 14.95 26.60
C LYS A 402 30.76 13.51 26.14
N PRO A 403 31.54 12.98 25.18
CA PRO A 403 31.38 11.63 24.67
C PRO A 403 31.41 10.52 25.73
N ASN A 404 32.33 10.59 26.69
CA ASN A 404 32.46 9.59 27.76
C ASN A 404 31.24 9.56 28.71
N ASP A 405 30.66 10.73 29.03
CA ASP A 405 29.49 10.79 29.87
C ASP A 405 28.28 10.19 29.15
N LEU A 406 28.11 10.55 27.86
CA LEU A 406 27.03 10.02 27.04
C LEU A 406 27.19 8.50 26.76
N ALA A 407 28.42 8.04 26.53
CA ALA A 407 28.71 6.62 26.37
C ALA A 407 28.32 5.82 27.62
N SER A 408 28.71 6.34 28.82
CA SER A 408 28.35 5.70 30.09
C SER A 408 26.83 5.58 30.27
N GLU A 409 26.09 6.64 29.92
CA GLU A 409 24.64 6.63 30.00
C GLU A 409 24.00 5.63 28.99
N ILE A 410 24.42 5.66 27.71
CA ILE A 410 23.91 4.76 26.66
C ILE A 410 24.15 3.30 27.06
N PHE A 411 25.33 3.03 27.55
CA PHE A 411 25.74 1.70 27.88
C PHE A 411 25.05 1.18 29.14
N ALA A 412 24.78 2.02 30.10
CA ALA A 412 24.02 1.66 31.28
C ALA A 412 22.57 1.27 30.97
N VAL A 413 21.92 1.97 30.05
CA VAL A 413 20.50 1.73 29.66
C VAL A 413 20.30 0.39 28.97
N GLY A 414 21.25 -0.28 28.49
CA GLY A 414 21.05 -1.52 27.75
C GLY A 414 21.59 -2.76 28.44
N SER A 415 22.08 -2.66 29.67
CA SER A 415 22.62 -3.76 30.42
C SER A 415 21.49 -4.57 31.10
N PRO A 416 21.19 -5.80 30.66
CA PRO A 416 20.25 -6.66 31.38
C PRO A 416 20.67 -6.90 32.83
N LEU A 417 21.96 -6.99 33.08
CA LEU A 417 22.51 -7.17 34.43
C LEU A 417 22.25 -5.98 35.36
N MET A 418 22.06 -4.77 34.82
CA MET A 418 21.76 -3.58 35.62
C MET A 418 20.27 -3.29 35.77
N THR A 419 19.45 -3.79 34.85
CA THR A 419 18.04 -3.41 34.74
C THR A 419 17.06 -4.50 35.13
N LEU A 420 17.47 -5.78 35.08
CA LEU A 420 16.62 -6.93 35.36
C LEU A 420 17.04 -7.67 36.64
N PRO A 421 16.10 -8.25 37.37
CA PRO A 421 16.41 -9.22 38.41
C PRO A 421 17.17 -10.44 37.84
N ALA A 422 18.06 -11.05 38.61
CA ALA A 422 18.87 -12.19 38.16
C ALA A 422 18.06 -13.32 37.52
N LYS A 423 16.87 -13.62 38.03
CA LYS A 423 15.94 -14.61 37.47
C LYS A 423 15.52 -14.25 36.05
N GLU A 424 15.21 -12.97 35.79
CA GLU A 424 14.80 -12.50 34.46
C GLU A 424 15.99 -12.42 33.49
N VAL A 425 17.19 -12.09 33.99
CA VAL A 425 18.43 -12.13 33.19
C VAL A 425 18.64 -13.53 32.60
N ILE A 426 18.46 -14.59 33.39
CA ILE A 426 18.64 -15.97 32.94
C ILE A 426 17.62 -16.35 31.88
N THR A 427 16.41 -15.83 31.95
CA THR A 427 15.31 -16.19 31.03
C THR A 427 15.12 -15.26 29.86
N ALA A 428 15.70 -14.07 29.85
CA ALA A 428 15.49 -13.04 28.83
C ALA A 428 15.84 -13.48 27.40
N ASP A 429 16.97 -14.16 27.23
CA ASP A 429 17.34 -14.83 25.96
C ASP A 429 17.81 -16.25 26.24
N CYS A 430 16.92 -17.06 26.76
CA CYS A 430 17.15 -18.47 27.03
C CYS A 430 16.61 -19.34 25.90
N LYS A 431 17.39 -20.35 25.51
CA LYS A 431 16.98 -21.41 24.58
C LYS A 431 17.19 -22.77 25.20
N GLU A 432 16.20 -23.61 25.02
CA GLU A 432 16.23 -25.01 25.47
C GLU A 432 16.65 -25.88 24.29
N TYR A 433 17.43 -26.91 24.60
CA TYR A 433 17.95 -27.88 23.64
C TYR A 433 17.75 -29.31 24.13
N LEU A 434 17.56 -30.20 23.17
CA LEU A 434 17.51 -31.65 23.40
C LEU A 434 18.51 -32.30 22.43
N GLU A 435 19.65 -32.73 22.95
CA GLU A 435 20.71 -33.39 22.16
C GLU A 435 21.18 -34.66 22.85
N HIS A 436 21.40 -35.71 22.09
CA HIS A 436 21.78 -37.04 22.63
C HIS A 436 20.88 -37.55 23.78
N GLY A 437 19.58 -37.22 23.73
CA GLY A 437 18.60 -37.55 24.76
C GLY A 437 18.70 -36.73 26.06
N VAL A 438 19.55 -35.70 26.08
CA VAL A 438 19.79 -34.82 27.23
C VAL A 438 19.16 -33.45 27.03
N LYS A 439 18.42 -33.00 28.03
CA LYS A 439 17.86 -31.61 28.04
C LYS A 439 18.80 -30.65 28.75
N PHE A 440 19.01 -29.48 28.16
CA PHE A 440 19.80 -28.42 28.75
C PHE A 440 19.34 -27.04 28.24
N SER A 441 19.79 -25.97 28.89
CA SER A 441 19.49 -24.60 28.49
C SER A 441 20.76 -23.77 28.31
N VAL A 442 20.70 -22.86 27.34
CA VAL A 442 21.74 -21.87 27.08
C VAL A 442 21.12 -20.49 26.99
N SER A 443 21.43 -19.64 27.94
CA SER A 443 21.06 -18.25 28.00
C SER A 443 22.24 -17.37 27.52
N GLN A 444 21.94 -16.18 26.97
CA GLN A 444 22.95 -15.20 26.58
C GLN A 444 22.54 -13.80 27.01
N VAL A 445 23.49 -13.04 27.50
CA VAL A 445 23.38 -11.59 27.74
C VAL A 445 24.61 -10.89 27.18
N GLU A 446 24.38 -9.71 26.61
CA GLU A 446 25.45 -8.85 26.07
C GLU A 446 25.68 -7.69 27.02
N GLU A 447 26.94 -7.50 27.40
CA GLU A 447 27.41 -6.44 28.29
C GLU A 447 28.58 -5.69 27.64
N ILE A 448 28.95 -4.55 28.21
CA ILE A 448 30.05 -3.73 27.71
C ILE A 448 31.31 -3.93 28.51
N SER A 449 31.15 -4.51 29.68
CA SER A 449 32.24 -4.93 30.54
C SER A 449 31.71 -5.96 31.54
N PHE A 450 32.59 -6.77 32.09
CA PHE A 450 32.25 -7.71 33.15
C PHE A 450 32.03 -7.08 34.52
N ALA A 451 32.11 -5.73 34.66
CA ALA A 451 31.99 -5.08 35.95
C ALA A 451 30.60 -5.27 36.62
N SER A 452 29.52 -5.25 35.81
CA SER A 452 28.16 -5.53 36.32
C SER A 452 27.98 -6.98 36.71
N PHE A 453 28.54 -7.89 35.92
CA PHE A 453 28.55 -9.32 36.21
C PHE A 453 29.25 -9.63 37.52
N GLN A 454 30.45 -9.10 37.76
CA GLN A 454 31.21 -9.38 38.99
C GLN A 454 30.43 -8.99 40.27
N LYS A 455 29.59 -7.96 40.22
CA LYS A 455 28.74 -7.57 41.35
C LYS A 455 27.57 -8.52 41.63
N GLN A 456 27.10 -9.23 40.63
CA GLN A 456 25.91 -10.08 40.73
C GLN A 456 26.25 -11.58 40.54
N ARG A 457 27.51 -11.92 40.42
CA ARG A 457 28.00 -13.27 40.11
C ARG A 457 27.37 -14.34 40.97
N GLU A 458 27.41 -14.20 42.28
CA GLU A 458 26.87 -15.20 43.21
C GLU A 458 25.36 -15.38 43.04
N THR A 459 24.61 -14.28 42.93
CA THR A 459 23.16 -14.28 42.72
C THR A 459 22.79 -14.96 41.39
N LEU A 460 23.55 -14.68 40.31
CA LEU A 460 23.33 -15.32 39.01
C LEU A 460 23.61 -16.84 39.06
N ILE A 461 24.65 -17.26 39.75
CA ILE A 461 24.99 -18.68 39.94
C ILE A 461 23.86 -19.41 40.69
N GLU A 462 23.34 -18.83 41.77
CA GLU A 462 22.23 -19.39 42.53
C GLU A 462 20.94 -19.49 41.72
N GLU A 463 20.56 -18.42 41.01
CA GLU A 463 19.35 -18.42 40.19
C GLU A 463 19.46 -19.36 38.98
N LEU A 464 20.65 -19.50 38.38
CA LEU A 464 20.91 -20.46 37.31
C LEU A 464 20.72 -21.90 37.79
N GLU A 465 21.16 -22.21 39.01
CA GLU A 465 20.93 -23.55 39.63
C GLU A 465 19.44 -23.78 39.91
N LYS A 466 18.72 -22.79 40.45
CA LYS A 466 17.27 -22.90 40.67
C LYS A 466 16.54 -23.14 39.35
N TYR A 467 16.93 -22.41 38.28
CA TYR A 467 16.36 -22.60 36.96
C TYR A 467 16.61 -24.00 36.41
N ARG A 468 17.87 -24.48 36.47
CA ARG A 468 18.26 -25.83 36.06
C ARG A 468 17.44 -26.91 36.79
N ALA A 469 17.38 -26.81 38.10
CA ALA A 469 16.71 -27.80 38.95
C ALA A 469 15.19 -27.86 38.69
N SER A 470 14.55 -26.67 38.53
CA SER A 470 13.11 -26.58 38.28
C SER A 470 12.68 -27.20 36.94
N HIS A 471 13.57 -27.27 35.96
CA HIS A 471 13.30 -27.85 34.64
C HIS A 471 13.95 -29.22 34.42
N SER A 472 14.62 -29.75 35.44
CA SER A 472 15.31 -31.04 35.37
C SER A 472 16.35 -31.12 34.25
N TYR A 473 17.08 -30.02 33.97
CA TYR A 473 18.14 -30.01 32.97
C TYR A 473 19.41 -30.67 33.52
N LEU A 474 20.16 -31.36 32.64
CA LEU A 474 21.49 -31.88 33.00
C LEU A 474 22.42 -30.72 33.38
N PHE A 475 22.38 -29.66 32.60
CA PHE A 475 23.08 -28.41 32.89
C PHE A 475 22.30 -27.21 32.35
N SER A 476 22.56 -26.06 32.92
CA SER A 476 22.11 -24.75 32.41
C SER A 476 23.31 -23.80 32.34
N THR A 477 23.38 -23.00 31.30
CA THR A 477 24.48 -22.05 31.10
C THR A 477 23.95 -20.65 30.88
N LEU A 478 24.75 -19.64 31.28
CA LEU A 478 24.57 -18.25 30.96
C LEU A 478 25.87 -17.70 30.35
N LEU A 479 25.82 -17.33 29.06
CA LEU A 479 26.91 -16.69 28.35
C LEU A 479 26.81 -15.18 28.55
N ILE A 480 27.76 -14.59 29.23
CA ILE A 480 27.89 -13.14 29.42
C ILE A 480 28.96 -12.66 28.44
N THR A 481 28.56 -11.97 27.38
CA THR A 481 29.43 -11.51 26.31
C THR A 481 29.81 -10.06 26.52
N ASP A 482 31.09 -9.75 26.68
CA ASP A 482 31.60 -8.40 26.58
C ASP A 482 31.77 -8.04 25.10
N VAL A 483 30.88 -7.17 24.60
CA VAL A 483 30.88 -6.74 23.19
C VAL A 483 32.10 -5.89 22.84
N ASN A 484 32.79 -5.27 23.81
CA ASN A 484 33.98 -4.48 23.61
C ASN A 484 35.22 -5.33 23.35
N THR A 485 35.42 -6.32 24.22
CA THR A 485 36.61 -7.18 24.13
C THR A 485 36.40 -8.40 23.23
N GLN A 486 35.12 -8.64 22.79
CA GLN A 486 34.70 -9.85 22.06
C GLN A 486 35.04 -11.14 22.81
N ASN A 487 35.05 -11.09 24.11
CA ASN A 487 35.25 -12.23 25.00
C ASN A 487 33.97 -12.51 25.78
N SER A 488 33.85 -13.71 26.29
CA SER A 488 32.70 -14.08 27.12
C SER A 488 33.12 -14.78 28.40
N ILE A 489 32.28 -14.65 29.43
CA ILE A 489 32.30 -15.52 30.61
C ILE A 489 31.10 -16.46 30.50
N LEU A 490 31.36 -17.76 30.67
CA LEU A 490 30.33 -18.77 30.69
C LEU A 490 30.09 -19.22 32.14
N LEU A 491 28.90 -18.93 32.69
CA LEU A 491 28.44 -19.58 33.91
C LEU A 491 27.82 -20.91 33.57
N VAL A 492 28.13 -21.94 34.34
CA VAL A 492 27.58 -23.29 34.17
C VAL A 492 27.12 -23.85 35.50
N ARG A 493 25.86 -24.32 35.54
CA ARG A 493 25.36 -25.16 36.62
C ARG A 493 24.94 -26.49 36.04
N GLY A 494 25.48 -27.61 36.58
CA GLY A 494 25.24 -28.93 36.03
C GLY A 494 25.90 -30.02 36.85
N SER A 495 25.88 -31.26 36.33
CA SER A 495 26.58 -32.40 36.97
C SER A 495 28.09 -32.19 36.92
N GLU A 496 28.80 -32.69 37.97
CA GLU A 496 30.27 -32.63 37.98
C GLU A 496 30.90 -33.34 36.78
N SER A 497 30.27 -34.42 36.31
CA SER A 497 30.74 -35.16 35.13
C SER A 497 30.76 -34.32 33.87
N PHE A 498 29.82 -33.37 33.73
CA PHE A 498 29.78 -32.42 32.60
C PHE A 498 30.75 -31.25 32.80
N THR A 499 30.74 -30.60 33.98
CA THR A 499 31.55 -29.41 34.23
C THR A 499 33.07 -29.70 34.16
N ARG A 500 33.51 -30.89 34.51
CA ARG A 500 34.92 -31.31 34.37
C ARG A 500 35.41 -31.46 32.94
N LEU A 501 34.51 -31.52 31.97
CA LEU A 501 34.88 -31.63 30.56
C LEU A 501 35.13 -30.25 29.90
N ILE A 502 34.80 -29.18 30.59
CA ILE A 502 35.00 -27.82 30.07
C ILE A 502 36.51 -27.53 30.12
N ASP A 503 37.11 -27.34 28.96
CA ASP A 503 38.56 -27.17 28.77
C ASP A 503 38.97 -25.70 28.60
N PHE A 504 38.08 -24.74 28.93
CA PHE A 504 38.40 -23.33 29.02
C PHE A 504 38.99 -22.92 30.37
N PRO A 505 39.78 -21.82 30.44
CA PRO A 505 40.32 -21.33 31.71
C PRO A 505 39.22 -20.97 32.68
N GLU A 506 39.33 -21.47 33.91
CA GLU A 506 38.40 -21.14 34.98
C GLU A 506 38.55 -19.68 35.44
N ASP A 507 37.44 -19.00 35.62
CA ASP A 507 37.32 -17.67 36.22
C ASP A 507 36.62 -17.73 37.57
N GLY A 508 37.06 -18.64 38.42
CA GLY A 508 36.48 -18.95 39.74
C GLY A 508 35.31 -19.92 39.67
N LEU A 509 34.55 -20.00 40.76
CA LEU A 509 33.53 -21.02 40.97
C LEU A 509 32.44 -20.96 39.88
N HIS A 510 32.25 -22.07 39.15
CA HIS A 510 31.22 -22.23 38.11
C HIS A 510 31.29 -21.27 36.94
N ALA A 511 32.46 -20.67 36.67
CA ALA A 511 32.66 -19.73 35.57
C ALA A 511 33.94 -20.03 34.79
N TRP A 512 33.89 -19.83 33.47
CA TRP A 512 35.01 -20.03 32.54
C TRP A 512 35.16 -18.84 31.60
N ASN A 513 36.40 -18.46 31.31
CA ASN A 513 36.72 -17.44 30.33
C ASN A 513 36.73 -18.05 28.93
N LEU A 514 35.91 -17.50 28.01
CA LEU A 514 35.77 -17.96 26.62
C LEU A 514 36.29 -16.85 25.69
N ASP A 515 37.58 -16.83 25.42
CA ASP A 515 38.18 -15.85 24.53
C ASP A 515 37.72 -16.06 23.08
N GLY A 516 37.23 -14.99 22.45
CA GLY A 516 36.78 -14.99 21.07
C GLY A 516 35.45 -15.72 20.79
N ILE A 517 34.76 -16.20 21.84
CA ILE A 517 33.43 -16.82 21.71
C ILE A 517 32.36 -15.81 22.10
N VAL A 518 31.64 -15.31 21.08
CA VAL A 518 30.61 -14.28 21.24
C VAL A 518 29.23 -14.73 20.76
N SER A 519 29.15 -15.90 20.13
CA SER A 519 27.89 -16.38 19.55
C SER A 519 27.44 -17.70 20.16
N ARG A 520 26.30 -17.64 20.86
CA ARG A 520 25.63 -18.84 21.39
C ARG A 520 25.43 -19.90 20.30
N LYS A 521 24.82 -19.53 19.17
CA LYS A 521 24.42 -20.48 18.11
C LYS A 521 25.57 -21.01 17.29
N LYS A 522 26.53 -20.15 16.92
CA LYS A 522 27.60 -20.51 15.95
C LYS A 522 28.84 -21.09 16.61
N GLN A 523 29.11 -20.76 17.87
CA GLN A 523 30.34 -21.13 18.56
C GLN A 523 30.09 -21.94 19.82
N LEU A 524 29.27 -21.42 20.77
CA LEU A 524 29.09 -22.11 22.06
C LEU A 524 28.27 -23.40 21.94
N LEU A 525 27.15 -23.39 21.20
CA LEU A 525 26.29 -24.59 21.11
C LEU A 525 27.02 -25.80 20.48
N PRO A 526 27.78 -25.67 19.36
CA PRO A 526 28.59 -26.78 18.84
C PRO A 526 29.62 -27.30 19.82
N TYR A 527 30.24 -26.41 20.61
CA TYR A 527 31.17 -26.80 21.66
C TYR A 527 30.47 -27.66 22.77
N LEU A 528 29.35 -27.15 23.31
CA LEU A 528 28.62 -27.89 24.37
C LEU A 528 28.07 -29.23 23.88
N THR A 529 27.58 -29.30 22.63
CA THR A 529 27.13 -30.58 22.04
C THR A 529 28.28 -31.57 21.83
N GLY A 530 29.46 -31.07 21.49
CA GLY A 530 30.68 -31.88 21.41
C GLY A 530 31.11 -32.45 22.76
N LEU A 531 30.91 -31.72 23.86
CA LEU A 531 31.15 -32.23 25.21
C LEU A 531 30.14 -33.31 25.61
N LEU A 532 28.85 -33.12 25.26
CA LEU A 532 27.82 -34.12 25.52
C LEU A 532 28.10 -35.45 24.83
N ALA A 533 28.61 -35.47 23.63
CA ALA A 533 28.99 -36.66 22.91
C ALA A 533 30.10 -37.47 23.59
N ARG A 534 30.80 -36.90 24.58
CA ARG A 534 31.82 -37.59 25.39
C ARG A 534 31.25 -38.25 26.67
N ILE A 535 30.01 -37.90 27.03
CA ILE A 535 29.32 -38.43 28.23
C ILE A 535 28.28 -39.49 27.84
N ALA A 536 27.69 -39.35 26.63
CA ALA A 536 26.76 -40.31 26.08
C ALA A 536 27.49 -41.58 25.58
#